data_83ca5506e5086d4db3a7c8d53e4a098a
#
_entry.id   83ca5506e5086d4db3a7c8d53e4a098a
#
_cell.length_a   1.000
_cell.length_b   1.000
_cell.length_c   1.000
_cell.angle_alpha   90.00
_cell.angle_beta   90.00
_cell.angle_gamma   90.00
#
_symmetry.space_group_name_H-M   'P 1'
#
loop_
_entity.id
_entity.type
_entity.pdbx_description
1 polymer ?
#
loop_
_entity_poly.entity_id
_entity_poly.type
_entity_poly.pdbx_seq_one_letter_code
_entity_poly.pdbx_strand_id
1 'polypeptide(L)'
;KVLLKSRPFEKEYSLYIGIPFCPTTCLYCSFTSFPVSRFGDRMRAYLDALYKELAFVAKHHRDKKLTTIYIGGGTPTALDEECLSKLMNMIHELFPVEESEEFTVESGRPDSITKEKFRILKEAGVTRISINPQTMHQETLDLIGRAHTVEQTKEAFLLARECGFDNINMDIITGLPG
;
A
#
# COMPACT_ATOMS: atom_id res chain seq x y z
N LYS A 1 15.24 -5.12 -18.92
CA LYS A 1 15.20 -6.33 -19.76
C LYS A 1 16.23 -7.40 -19.35
N VAL A 2 17.40 -7.05 -18.82
CA VAL A 2 18.45 -8.03 -18.43
C VAL A 2 18.07 -8.77 -17.14
N LEU A 3 17.55 -8.08 -16.13
CA LEU A 3 17.12 -8.67 -14.85
C LEU A 3 15.95 -9.66 -15.01
N LEU A 4 15.05 -9.40 -15.95
CA LEU A 4 13.90 -10.27 -16.19
C LEU A 4 14.28 -11.58 -16.90
N LYS A 5 15.39 -11.63 -17.67
CA LYS A 5 15.82 -12.84 -18.38
C LYS A 5 16.40 -13.92 -17.49
N SER A 6 16.75 -13.61 -16.26
CA SER A 6 17.35 -14.57 -15.31
C SER A 6 16.34 -15.18 -14.32
N ARG A 7 15.09 -14.71 -14.29
CA ARG A 7 14.07 -15.25 -13.38
C ARG A 7 13.25 -16.37 -14.00
N PRO A 8 13.02 -17.47 -13.27
CA PRO A 8 12.22 -18.60 -13.76
C PRO A 8 10.70 -18.31 -13.60
N PHE A 9 10.15 -17.43 -14.43
CA PHE A 9 8.74 -17.00 -14.39
C PHE A 9 7.71 -18.15 -14.37
N GLU A 10 8.09 -19.33 -14.84
CA GLU A 10 7.22 -20.49 -14.78
C GLU A 10 7.08 -21.06 -13.36
N LYS A 11 8.08 -20.81 -12.50
CA LYS A 11 8.19 -21.34 -11.13
C LYS A 11 7.97 -20.31 -10.04
N GLU A 12 7.88 -19.04 -10.41
CA GLU A 12 7.75 -17.92 -9.48
C GLU A 12 6.57 -17.03 -9.85
N TYR A 13 6.05 -16.29 -8.87
CA TYR A 13 5.04 -15.26 -9.11
C TYR A 13 5.17 -14.12 -8.09
N SER A 14 4.63 -12.97 -8.45
CA SER A 14 4.46 -11.80 -7.58
C SER A 14 2.97 -11.58 -7.33
N LEU A 15 2.60 -11.28 -6.11
CA LEU A 15 1.23 -11.00 -5.72
C LEU A 15 1.02 -9.48 -5.63
N TYR A 16 0.09 -8.96 -6.42
CA TYR A 16 -0.40 -7.58 -6.31
C TYR A 16 -1.80 -7.58 -5.70
N ILE A 17 -2.00 -6.78 -4.67
CA ILE A 17 -3.29 -6.59 -3.99
C ILE A 17 -3.69 -5.12 -4.11
N GLY A 18 -4.80 -4.85 -4.79
CA GLY A 18 -5.32 -3.50 -4.97
C GLY A 18 -6.28 -3.11 -3.87
N ILE A 19 -6.05 -1.99 -3.18
CA ILE A 19 -6.99 -1.40 -2.22
C ILE A 19 -7.55 -0.11 -2.83
N PRO A 20 -8.83 -0.08 -3.23
CA PRO A 20 -9.38 1.02 -4.02
C PRO A 20 -9.86 2.21 -3.17
N PHE A 21 -9.58 2.24 -1.87
CA PHE A 21 -10.00 3.31 -0.98
C PHE A 21 -8.94 4.38 -0.84
N CYS A 22 -9.36 5.64 -0.76
CA CYS A 22 -8.51 6.81 -0.51
C CYS A 22 -9.15 7.74 0.52
N PRO A 23 -8.37 8.51 1.29
CA PRO A 23 -8.92 9.58 2.14
C PRO A 23 -9.75 10.58 1.34
N THR A 24 -9.20 11.05 0.21
CA THR A 24 -9.85 11.95 -0.76
C THR A 24 -9.40 11.59 -2.18
N THR A 25 -10.12 12.06 -3.20
CA THR A 25 -9.71 11.90 -4.61
C THR A 25 -8.80 13.06 -5.01
N CYS A 26 -7.60 12.75 -5.50
CA CYS A 26 -6.67 13.75 -6.04
C CYS A 26 -7.06 14.12 -7.48
N LEU A 27 -6.95 15.39 -7.86
CA LEU A 27 -7.43 15.89 -9.15
C LEU A 27 -6.69 15.30 -10.37
N TYR A 28 -5.46 14.87 -10.20
CA TYR A 28 -4.64 14.27 -11.26
C TYR A 28 -4.76 12.74 -11.35
N CYS A 29 -5.44 12.09 -10.38
CA CYS A 29 -5.42 10.64 -10.27
C CYS A 29 -6.38 9.97 -11.24
N SER A 30 -5.87 9.02 -12.03
CA SER A 30 -6.66 8.19 -12.95
C SER A 30 -6.95 6.78 -12.40
N PHE A 31 -6.45 6.45 -11.22
CA PHE A 31 -6.69 5.16 -10.61
C PHE A 31 -8.12 5.05 -10.07
N THR A 32 -8.62 3.81 -9.97
CA THR A 32 -9.87 3.53 -9.27
C THR A 32 -9.72 3.92 -7.81
N SER A 33 -10.46 4.94 -7.40
CA SER A 33 -10.34 5.55 -6.09
C SER A 33 -11.72 5.88 -5.53
N PHE A 34 -12.03 5.27 -4.38
CA PHE A 34 -13.28 5.48 -3.65
C PHE A 34 -13.00 6.24 -2.35
N PRO A 35 -13.45 7.51 -2.24
CA PRO A 35 -13.28 8.29 -1.02
C PRO A 35 -13.91 7.60 0.19
N VAL A 36 -13.15 7.49 1.28
CA VAL A 36 -13.60 6.85 2.53
C VAL A 36 -14.86 7.51 3.09
N SER A 37 -14.99 8.82 2.93
CA SER A 37 -16.18 9.58 3.38
C SER A 37 -17.51 9.12 2.74
N ARG A 38 -17.45 8.48 1.56
CA ARG A 38 -18.63 7.97 0.83
C ARG A 38 -18.75 6.45 0.82
N PHE A 39 -17.62 5.75 0.93
CA PHE A 39 -17.54 4.30 0.69
C PHE A 39 -16.89 3.53 1.84
N GLY A 40 -16.62 4.16 2.98
CA GLY A 40 -15.99 3.52 4.13
C GLY A 40 -16.82 2.34 4.68
N ASP A 41 -18.14 2.41 4.59
CA ASP A 41 -19.07 1.33 4.96
C ASP A 41 -18.88 0.05 4.10
N ARG A 42 -18.26 0.18 2.93
CA ARG A 42 -17.99 -0.90 1.97
C ARG A 42 -16.68 -1.64 2.21
N MET A 43 -15.79 -1.13 3.06
CA MET A 43 -14.44 -1.71 3.27
C MET A 43 -14.50 -3.16 3.71
N ARG A 44 -15.35 -3.49 4.69
CA ARG A 44 -15.47 -4.87 5.18
C ARG A 44 -15.97 -5.83 4.12
N ALA A 45 -17.03 -5.44 3.38
CA ALA A 45 -17.57 -6.25 2.30
C ALA A 45 -16.54 -6.44 1.16
N TYR A 46 -15.74 -5.41 0.88
CA TYR A 46 -14.62 -5.51 -0.06
C TYR A 46 -13.58 -6.53 0.39
N LEU A 47 -13.15 -6.48 1.66
CA LEU A 47 -12.19 -7.43 2.20
C LEU A 47 -12.73 -8.87 2.20
N ASP A 48 -14.02 -9.08 2.45
CA ASP A 48 -14.64 -10.41 2.37
C ASP A 48 -14.64 -10.96 0.93
N ALA A 49 -14.82 -10.10 -0.07
CA ALA A 49 -14.69 -10.47 -1.48
C ALA A 49 -13.22 -10.75 -1.86
N LEU A 50 -12.31 -9.88 -1.41
CA LEU A 50 -10.87 -10.01 -1.64
C LEU A 50 -10.32 -11.32 -1.04
N TYR A 51 -10.78 -11.73 0.15
CA TYR A 51 -10.40 -13.02 0.73
C TYR A 51 -10.68 -14.19 -0.19
N LYS A 52 -11.86 -14.22 -0.82
CA LYS A 52 -12.23 -15.30 -1.75
C LYS A 52 -11.32 -15.31 -2.98
N GLU A 53 -10.97 -14.14 -3.48
CA GLU A 53 -10.05 -13.99 -4.62
C GLU A 53 -8.64 -14.43 -4.24
N LEU A 54 -8.12 -14.00 -3.09
CA LEU A 54 -6.82 -14.41 -2.57
C LEU A 54 -6.75 -15.92 -2.31
N ALA A 55 -7.78 -16.52 -1.74
CA ALA A 55 -7.86 -17.96 -1.54
C ALA A 55 -7.84 -18.75 -2.87
N PHE A 56 -8.52 -18.20 -3.89
CA PHE A 56 -8.46 -18.78 -5.24
C PHE A 56 -7.03 -18.70 -5.81
N VAL A 57 -6.38 -17.55 -5.71
CA VAL A 57 -5.00 -17.35 -6.18
C VAL A 57 -4.02 -18.29 -5.46
N ALA A 58 -4.09 -18.35 -4.12
CA ALA A 58 -3.24 -19.22 -3.31
C ALA A 58 -3.38 -20.70 -3.71
N LYS A 59 -4.62 -21.15 -3.94
CA LYS A 59 -4.89 -22.51 -4.41
C LYS A 59 -4.25 -22.83 -5.77
N HIS A 60 -4.29 -21.87 -6.71
CA HIS A 60 -3.84 -22.08 -8.09
C HIS A 60 -2.34 -21.87 -8.30
N HIS A 61 -1.63 -21.30 -7.32
CA HIS A 61 -0.19 -21.03 -7.40
C HIS A 61 0.62 -21.74 -6.29
N ARG A 62 0.04 -22.74 -5.61
CA ARG A 62 0.72 -23.41 -4.49
C ARG A 62 1.97 -24.21 -4.90
N ASP A 63 2.15 -24.50 -6.18
CA ASP A 63 3.33 -25.14 -6.76
C ASP A 63 4.42 -24.16 -7.20
N LYS A 64 4.18 -22.85 -7.02
CA LYS A 64 5.10 -21.78 -7.40
C LYS A 64 5.59 -21.01 -6.18
N LYS A 65 6.83 -20.53 -6.24
CA LYS A 65 7.40 -19.67 -5.21
C LYS A 65 6.81 -18.26 -5.30
N LEU A 66 6.27 -17.77 -4.19
CA LEU A 66 5.91 -16.35 -4.03
C LEU A 66 7.18 -15.53 -3.79
N THR A 67 7.50 -14.61 -4.71
CA THR A 67 8.72 -13.80 -4.61
C THR A 67 8.47 -12.43 -4.00
N THR A 68 7.37 -11.77 -4.37
CA THR A 68 7.06 -10.44 -3.85
C THR A 68 5.57 -10.30 -3.57
N ILE A 69 5.25 -9.50 -2.54
CA ILE A 69 3.90 -9.06 -2.21
C ILE A 69 3.89 -7.54 -2.32
N TYR A 70 2.93 -7.00 -3.06
CA TYR A 70 2.75 -5.57 -3.22
C TYR A 70 1.29 -5.18 -2.98
N ILE A 71 1.04 -4.36 -1.97
CA ILE A 71 -0.28 -3.82 -1.67
C ILE A 71 -0.29 -2.35 -2.07
N GLY A 72 -1.12 -2.03 -3.05
CA GLY A 72 -1.19 -0.68 -3.62
C GLY A 72 -2.59 -0.32 -4.10
N GLY A 73 -2.67 0.56 -5.11
CA GLY A 73 -3.91 0.99 -5.74
C GLY A 73 -4.31 2.40 -5.35
N GLY A 74 -5.34 2.57 -4.53
CA GLY A 74 -5.72 3.84 -3.94
C GLY A 74 -4.77 4.23 -2.81
N THR A 75 -5.14 3.88 -1.59
CA THR A 75 -4.29 4.09 -0.41
C THR A 75 -4.55 2.97 0.61
N PRO A 76 -3.71 1.94 0.69
CA PRO A 76 -3.90 0.84 1.64
C PRO A 76 -4.08 1.30 3.09
N THR A 77 -3.36 2.33 3.52
CA THR A 77 -3.50 2.91 4.86
C THR A 77 -4.76 3.77 5.06
N ALA A 78 -5.61 3.91 4.04
CA ALA A 78 -6.96 4.45 4.21
C ALA A 78 -7.90 3.47 4.92
N LEU A 79 -7.57 2.17 4.94
CA LEU A 79 -8.23 1.19 5.79
C LEU A 79 -8.08 1.59 7.26
N ASP A 80 -9.12 1.39 8.07
CA ASP A 80 -8.99 1.47 9.51
C ASP A 80 -8.09 0.35 10.05
N GLU A 81 -7.68 0.44 11.31
CA GLU A 81 -6.72 -0.47 11.93
C GLU A 81 -7.24 -1.91 12.00
N GLU A 82 -8.56 -2.08 12.21
CA GLU A 82 -9.21 -3.39 12.22
C GLU A 82 -9.17 -4.03 10.82
N CYS A 83 -9.55 -3.27 9.79
CA CYS A 83 -9.53 -3.73 8.40
C CYS A 83 -8.10 -4.00 7.91
N LEU A 84 -7.13 -3.17 8.30
CA LEU A 84 -5.72 -3.37 7.95
C LEU A 84 -5.17 -4.64 8.61
N SER A 85 -5.44 -4.85 9.91
CA SER A 85 -5.06 -6.08 10.62
C SER A 85 -5.71 -7.32 9.99
N LYS A 86 -6.99 -7.23 9.63
CA LYS A 86 -7.70 -8.31 8.95
C LYS A 86 -7.02 -8.64 7.61
N LEU A 87 -6.65 -7.65 6.82
CA LEU A 87 -5.94 -7.85 5.55
C LEU A 87 -4.59 -8.55 5.76
N MET A 88 -3.79 -8.11 6.73
CA MET A 88 -2.50 -8.74 7.03
C MET A 88 -2.68 -10.21 7.45
N ASN A 89 -3.64 -10.49 8.33
CA ASN A 89 -3.93 -11.85 8.78
C ASN A 89 -4.37 -12.76 7.62
N MET A 90 -5.21 -12.26 6.71
CA MET A 90 -5.63 -12.99 5.51
C MET A 90 -4.44 -13.38 4.62
N ILE A 91 -3.49 -12.48 4.45
CA ILE A 91 -2.30 -12.72 3.64
C ILE A 91 -1.43 -13.80 4.30
N HIS A 92 -1.20 -13.73 5.61
CA HIS A 92 -0.44 -14.75 6.35
C HIS A 92 -1.12 -16.12 6.39
N GLU A 93 -2.45 -16.15 6.45
CA GLU A 93 -3.22 -17.40 6.40
C GLU A 93 -3.07 -18.12 5.05
N LEU A 94 -2.99 -17.36 3.96
CA LEU A 94 -3.09 -17.90 2.61
C LEU A 94 -1.74 -18.05 1.89
N PHE A 95 -0.72 -17.29 2.28
CA PHE A 95 0.55 -17.21 1.57
C PHE A 95 1.76 -17.36 2.50
N PRO A 96 2.86 -17.97 2.02
CA PRO A 96 4.12 -18.09 2.78
C PRO A 96 4.90 -16.76 2.75
N VAL A 97 4.44 -15.78 3.54
CA VAL A 97 4.99 -14.40 3.56
C VAL A 97 6.47 -14.39 3.88
N GLU A 98 6.93 -15.25 4.80
CA GLU A 98 8.32 -15.35 5.24
C GLU A 98 9.29 -15.80 4.13
N GLU A 99 8.77 -16.42 3.07
CA GLU A 99 9.57 -16.83 1.91
C GLU A 99 9.71 -15.73 0.86
N SER A 100 8.95 -14.63 1.00
CA SER A 100 8.98 -13.53 0.05
C SER A 100 10.26 -12.68 0.19
N GLU A 101 10.82 -12.26 -0.93
CA GLU A 101 12.00 -11.40 -0.99
C GLU A 101 11.67 -9.94 -0.63
N GLU A 102 10.46 -9.51 -0.93
CA GLU A 102 9.95 -8.16 -0.62
C GLU A 102 8.45 -8.20 -0.31
N PHE A 103 8.05 -7.52 0.76
CA PHE A 103 6.67 -7.22 1.07
C PHE A 103 6.51 -5.70 1.16
N THR A 104 5.90 -5.11 0.13
CA THR A 104 5.69 -3.65 0.01
C THR A 104 4.25 -3.28 0.28
N VAL A 105 4.04 -2.19 1.05
CA VAL A 105 2.73 -1.55 1.25
C VAL A 105 2.82 -0.07 0.93
N GLU A 106 1.95 0.41 0.06
CA GLU A 106 1.80 1.84 -0.21
C GLU A 106 1.11 2.54 0.97
N SER A 107 1.88 3.31 1.72
CA SER A 107 1.39 4.27 2.72
C SER A 107 1.38 5.67 2.11
N GLY A 108 0.87 5.76 0.87
CA GLY A 108 1.09 6.88 -0.04
C GLY A 108 0.49 8.23 0.39
N ARG A 109 -0.33 8.26 1.43
CA ARG A 109 -0.99 9.47 1.94
C ARG A 109 -0.60 9.71 3.39
N PRO A 110 0.23 10.73 3.69
CA PRO A 110 0.62 11.10 5.05
C PRO A 110 -0.55 11.27 6.02
N ASP A 111 -1.67 11.82 5.54
CA ASP A 111 -2.90 12.03 6.29
C ASP A 111 -3.68 10.75 6.63
N SER A 112 -3.26 9.59 6.12
CA SER A 112 -3.86 8.28 6.43
C SER A 112 -3.01 7.43 7.37
N ILE A 113 -1.84 7.90 7.78
CA ILE A 113 -0.84 7.18 8.56
C ILE A 113 -1.06 7.40 10.06
N THR A 114 -1.00 6.30 10.83
CA THR A 114 -0.92 6.32 12.29
C THR A 114 0.22 5.44 12.77
N LYS A 115 0.71 5.66 13.99
CA LYS A 115 1.74 4.79 14.61
C LYS A 115 1.25 3.35 14.72
N GLU A 116 -0.02 3.16 15.02
CA GLU A 116 -0.63 1.84 15.14
C GLU A 116 -0.67 1.11 13.79
N LYS A 117 -1.02 1.80 12.70
CA LYS A 117 -0.97 1.21 11.37
C LYS A 117 0.45 0.79 10.97
N PHE A 118 1.45 1.61 11.26
CA PHE A 118 2.84 1.21 11.01
C PHE A 118 3.27 0.02 11.87
N ARG A 119 2.81 -0.06 13.14
CA ARG A 119 3.05 -1.22 13.98
C ARG A 119 2.44 -2.49 13.38
N ILE A 120 1.17 -2.44 12.96
CA ILE A 120 0.47 -3.55 12.30
C ILE A 120 1.26 -4.02 11.06
N LEU A 121 1.68 -3.10 10.20
CA LEU A 121 2.45 -3.43 9.00
C LEU A 121 3.80 -4.06 9.35
N LYS A 122 4.50 -3.51 10.35
CA LYS A 122 5.81 -4.02 10.76
C LYS A 122 5.73 -5.42 11.36
N GLU A 123 4.74 -5.65 12.23
CA GLU A 123 4.47 -6.97 12.83
C GLU A 123 4.06 -8.01 11.77
N ALA A 124 3.40 -7.58 10.70
CA ALA A 124 3.08 -8.42 9.56
C ALA A 124 4.28 -8.68 8.62
N GLY A 125 5.49 -8.27 8.96
CA GLY A 125 6.68 -8.54 8.16
C GLY A 125 6.81 -7.68 6.90
N VAL A 126 6.10 -6.54 6.81
CA VAL A 126 6.28 -5.58 5.71
C VAL A 126 7.72 -5.05 5.73
N THR A 127 8.42 -5.24 4.62
CA THR A 127 9.84 -4.88 4.48
C THR A 127 10.05 -3.50 3.85
N ARG A 128 9.08 -3.01 3.09
CA ARG A 128 9.13 -1.73 2.38
C ARG A 128 7.80 -1.01 2.45
N ILE A 129 7.84 0.29 2.63
CA ILE A 129 6.66 1.17 2.53
C ILE A 129 6.93 2.31 1.55
N SER A 130 5.87 2.94 1.04
CA SER A 130 6.01 4.20 0.34
C SER A 130 5.23 5.32 1.06
N ILE A 131 5.85 6.50 1.14
CA ILE A 131 5.24 7.73 1.62
C ILE A 131 5.35 8.74 0.47
N ASN A 132 4.23 9.10 -0.16
CA ASN A 132 4.26 9.81 -1.44
C ASN A 132 3.87 11.28 -1.27
N PRO A 133 4.85 12.20 -1.11
CA PRO A 133 4.58 13.64 -1.02
C PRO A 133 3.98 14.19 -2.32
N GLN A 134 4.37 13.65 -3.46
CA GLN A 134 4.13 14.15 -4.83
C GLN A 134 4.86 15.47 -5.10
N THR A 135 4.85 16.39 -4.16
CA THR A 135 5.62 17.65 -4.15
C THR A 135 5.85 18.09 -2.71
N MET A 136 6.86 18.93 -2.49
CA MET A 136 7.15 19.60 -1.20
C MET A 136 6.77 21.10 -1.24
N HIS A 137 5.87 21.49 -2.18
CA HIS A 137 5.29 22.82 -2.26
C HIS A 137 3.83 22.80 -1.80
N GLN A 138 3.51 23.49 -0.71
CA GLN A 138 2.17 23.44 -0.12
C GLN A 138 1.10 23.97 -1.06
N GLU A 139 1.35 25.06 -1.75
CA GLU A 139 0.40 25.64 -2.71
C GLU A 139 0.06 24.67 -3.83
N THR A 140 1.05 23.88 -4.30
CA THR A 140 0.83 22.84 -5.31
C THR A 140 0.01 21.69 -4.74
N LEU A 141 0.26 21.26 -3.50
CA LEU A 141 -0.56 20.22 -2.84
C LEU A 141 -2.03 20.64 -2.76
N ASP A 142 -2.29 21.88 -2.37
CA ASP A 142 -3.65 22.42 -2.29
C ASP A 142 -4.32 22.47 -3.67
N LEU A 143 -3.56 22.90 -4.69
CA LEU A 143 -4.05 23.01 -6.06
C LEU A 143 -4.41 21.63 -6.68
N ILE A 144 -3.66 20.57 -6.36
CA ILE A 144 -3.92 19.21 -6.88
C ILE A 144 -4.89 18.41 -6.01
N GLY A 145 -5.47 19.02 -4.98
CA GLY A 145 -6.48 18.38 -4.12
C GLY A 145 -5.91 17.37 -3.11
N ARG A 146 -4.65 17.56 -2.69
CA ARG A 146 -4.03 16.75 -1.62
C ARG A 146 -4.28 17.43 -0.26
N ALA A 147 -4.94 16.73 0.65
CA ALA A 147 -5.31 17.30 1.95
C ALA A 147 -4.17 17.34 2.98
N HIS A 148 -3.06 16.62 2.75
CA HIS A 148 -1.93 16.60 3.66
C HIS A 148 -1.02 17.82 3.47
N THR A 149 -0.26 18.16 4.51
CA THR A 149 0.75 19.21 4.48
C THR A 149 2.16 18.66 4.26
N VAL A 150 3.08 19.54 3.88
CA VAL A 150 4.52 19.24 3.79
C VAL A 150 5.05 18.74 5.14
N GLU A 151 4.62 19.35 6.25
CA GLU A 151 5.04 18.93 7.60
C GLU A 151 4.53 17.52 7.92
N GLN A 152 3.28 17.21 7.61
CA GLN A 152 2.76 15.85 7.79
C GLN A 152 3.56 14.80 7.00
N THR A 153 4.10 15.15 5.83
CA THR A 153 4.99 14.27 5.07
C THR A 153 6.28 13.98 5.85
N LYS A 154 6.89 15.00 6.44
CA LYS A 154 8.11 14.86 7.26
C LYS A 154 7.83 14.04 8.52
N GLU A 155 6.74 14.35 9.22
CA GLU A 155 6.30 13.62 10.41
C GLU A 155 6.05 12.14 10.11
N ALA A 156 5.34 11.84 9.02
CA ALA A 156 5.09 10.46 8.58
C ALA A 156 6.40 9.70 8.28
N PHE A 157 7.38 10.35 7.64
CA PHE A 157 8.69 9.75 7.40
C PHE A 157 9.44 9.46 8.70
N LEU A 158 9.48 10.41 9.63
CA LEU A 158 10.15 10.22 10.93
C LEU A 158 9.46 9.12 11.75
N LEU A 159 8.12 9.10 11.75
CA LEU A 159 7.34 8.07 12.41
C LEU A 159 7.61 6.69 11.82
N ALA A 160 7.73 6.58 10.50
CA ALA A 160 8.09 5.32 9.84
C ALA A 160 9.47 4.83 10.30
N ARG A 161 10.47 5.73 10.39
CA ARG A 161 11.81 5.41 10.92
C ARG A 161 11.74 4.95 12.38
N GLU A 162 10.98 5.66 13.22
CA GLU A 162 10.76 5.28 14.63
C GLU A 162 10.13 3.88 14.74
N CYS A 163 9.21 3.51 13.84
CA CYS A 163 8.62 2.20 13.75
C CYS A 163 9.52 1.13 13.11
N GLY A 164 10.76 1.46 12.76
CA GLY A 164 11.78 0.52 12.27
C GLY A 164 11.69 0.22 10.77
N PHE A 165 11.11 1.11 9.97
CA PHE A 165 11.17 1.00 8.50
C PHE A 165 12.43 1.69 7.98
N ASP A 166 13.34 0.89 7.40
CA ASP A 166 14.57 1.39 6.76
C ASP A 166 14.41 1.55 5.25
N ASN A 167 13.55 0.76 4.62
CA ASN A 167 13.28 0.84 3.19
C ASN A 167 11.99 1.64 2.94
N ILE A 168 12.15 2.95 2.69
CA ILE A 168 11.06 3.89 2.45
C ILE A 168 11.22 4.50 1.06
N ASN A 169 10.22 4.26 0.20
CA ASN A 169 10.10 4.92 -1.10
C ASN A 169 9.32 6.23 -0.97
N MET A 170 9.68 7.23 -1.76
CA MET A 170 8.97 8.51 -1.81
C MET A 170 8.79 8.94 -3.27
N ASP A 171 7.53 9.08 -3.72
CA ASP A 171 7.23 9.48 -5.09
C ASP A 171 7.08 11.00 -5.20
N ILE A 172 7.67 11.55 -6.26
CA ILE A 172 7.57 12.96 -6.64
C ILE A 172 7.07 13.02 -8.09
N ILE A 173 6.11 13.91 -8.34
CA ILE A 173 5.61 14.18 -9.69
C ILE A 173 6.27 15.45 -10.22
N THR A 174 6.89 15.35 -11.38
CA THR A 174 7.45 16.51 -12.11
C THR A 174 6.40 17.10 -13.05
N GLY A 175 6.43 18.43 -13.21
CA GLY A 175 5.50 19.12 -14.12
C GLY A 175 4.11 19.35 -13.54
N LEU A 176 3.95 19.31 -12.22
CA LEU A 176 2.73 19.77 -11.56
C LEU A 176 2.56 21.28 -11.75
N PRO A 177 1.31 21.81 -11.77
CA PRO A 177 1.06 23.24 -11.86
C PRO A 177 1.56 23.96 -10.61
N GLY A 178 2.14 25.16 -10.78
CA GLY A 178 2.69 26.02 -9.72
C GLY A 178 4.17 26.26 -9.87
#